data_3f4ac3e6a58fdf9ca9ff2480531241a4
#
_entry.id   3f4ac3e6a58fdf9ca9ff2480531241a4
#
_cell.length_a   1.000
_cell.length_b   1.000
_cell.length_c   1.000
_cell.angle_alpha   90.00
_cell.angle_beta   90.00
_cell.angle_gamma   90.00
#
_symmetry.space_group_name_H-M   'P 1'
#
loop_
_entity.id
_entity.type
_entity.pdbx_description
1 polymer ?
#
loop_
_entity_poly.entity_id
_entity_poly.type
_entity_poly.pdbx_seq_one_letter_code
_entity_poly.pdbx_strand_id
1 'polypeptide(L)'
;MKKNLKKISVLLVAGILLVCALVGCSSTNKTVTTDGSTSMNKVISALGEAFQADTGITVTYNATGSGAGIQAVLEGRCDIGLSSRNLKEEEVASGLEGTILAYDGIAIIVHPDNPVSDLDVNTIAKIYTGEITNWSEVGGNDAEIVLIGREAGSGTRDGFESITDTKDACKYRQELTSTGDVITTVASNPDAIGYASLASVKETVKALSVEGVMPSEGTIKDGSYVVQRPFVLVTKAGTKLSPSAEKFFQYMTSSEANEIISGAGVVPAN
;
A
#
# COMPACT_ATOMS: atom_id res chain seq x y z
N MET A 1 19.51 33.00 -67.37
CA MET A 1 20.09 32.58 -66.05
C MET A 1 19.27 32.94 -64.80
N LYS A 2 18.44 34.00 -64.77
CA LYS A 2 17.66 34.35 -63.55
C LYS A 2 16.47 33.48 -63.18
N LYS A 3 15.91 32.67 -64.12
CA LYS A 3 14.76 31.76 -63.85
C LYS A 3 15.12 30.46 -63.11
N ASN A 4 16.36 29.99 -63.21
CA ASN A 4 16.79 28.75 -62.60
C ASN A 4 17.21 28.94 -61.13
N LEU A 5 17.64 30.13 -60.73
CA LEU A 5 18.02 30.47 -59.36
C LEU A 5 16.80 30.46 -58.43
N LYS A 6 15.62 30.93 -58.89
CA LYS A 6 14.39 30.94 -58.08
C LYS A 6 13.83 29.54 -57.81
N LYS A 7 14.00 28.59 -58.75
CA LYS A 7 13.56 27.19 -58.57
C LYS A 7 14.45 26.42 -57.58
N ILE A 8 15.73 26.70 -57.55
CA ILE A 8 16.68 26.08 -56.61
C ILE A 8 16.43 26.57 -55.16
N SER A 9 16.15 27.87 -55.00
CA SER A 9 15.84 28.43 -53.67
C SER A 9 14.55 27.91 -53.09
N VAL A 10 13.50 27.66 -53.90
CA VAL A 10 12.22 27.10 -53.44
C VAL A 10 12.37 25.62 -53.05
N LEU A 11 13.21 24.85 -53.75
CA LEU A 11 13.47 23.46 -53.41
C LEU A 11 14.28 23.30 -52.11
N LEU A 12 15.21 24.23 -51.84
CA LEU A 12 16.02 24.23 -50.62
C LEU A 12 15.18 24.61 -49.38
N VAL A 13 14.24 25.55 -49.51
CA VAL A 13 13.34 25.94 -48.40
C VAL A 13 12.32 24.84 -48.12
N ALA A 14 11.81 24.14 -49.15
CA ALA A 14 10.90 22.99 -48.98
C ALA A 14 11.60 21.78 -48.30
N GLY A 15 12.91 21.57 -48.58
CA GLY A 15 13.69 20.51 -47.93
C GLY A 15 13.97 20.78 -46.45
N ILE A 16 14.20 22.04 -46.06
CA ILE A 16 14.44 22.41 -44.65
C ILE A 16 13.14 22.35 -43.84
N LEU A 17 11.99 22.67 -44.40
CA LEU A 17 10.68 22.55 -43.74
C LEU A 17 10.25 21.10 -43.53
N LEU A 18 10.71 20.13 -44.35
CA LEU A 18 10.38 18.73 -44.20
C LEU A 18 11.23 18.03 -43.13
N VAL A 19 12.44 18.52 -42.85
CA VAL A 19 13.30 17.94 -41.79
C VAL A 19 12.88 18.39 -40.37
N CYS A 20 12.24 19.57 -40.25
CA CYS A 20 11.69 20.02 -38.93
C CYS A 20 10.40 19.31 -38.49
N ALA A 21 9.73 18.55 -39.37
CA ALA A 21 8.50 17.84 -39.04
C ALA A 21 8.73 16.44 -38.45
N LEU A 22 9.99 15.97 -38.33
CA LEU A 22 10.33 14.64 -37.75
C LEU A 22 10.91 14.70 -36.33
N VAL A 23 10.96 15.89 -35.72
CA VAL A 23 11.09 15.97 -34.26
C VAL A 23 9.72 15.77 -33.70
N GLY A 24 9.21 14.52 -33.82
CA GLY A 24 8.07 14.06 -33.07
C GLY A 24 8.41 14.23 -31.60
N CYS A 25 7.77 15.20 -30.94
CA CYS A 25 7.67 15.19 -29.48
C CYS A 25 7.11 13.82 -29.10
N SER A 26 7.97 12.87 -28.81
CA SER A 26 7.65 11.77 -27.95
C SER A 26 7.26 12.43 -26.63
N SER A 27 5.96 12.72 -26.43
CA SER A 27 5.42 13.08 -25.14
C SER A 27 5.61 11.82 -24.28
N THR A 28 6.79 11.68 -23.68
CA THR A 28 6.97 10.74 -22.60
C THR A 28 5.93 11.14 -21.56
N ASN A 29 4.97 10.25 -21.31
CA ASN A 29 3.97 10.44 -20.26
C ASN A 29 4.76 10.67 -18.96
N LYS A 30 4.75 11.92 -18.46
CA LYS A 30 5.55 12.33 -17.30
C LYS A 30 4.81 12.04 -16.00
N THR A 31 3.82 11.19 -16.05
CA THR A 31 3.00 10.82 -14.89
C THR A 31 2.90 9.30 -14.81
N VAL A 32 3.09 8.79 -13.60
CA VAL A 32 2.81 7.40 -13.22
C VAL A 32 1.60 7.40 -12.30
N THR A 33 0.65 6.52 -12.57
CA THR A 33 -0.57 6.36 -11.76
C THR A 33 -0.48 5.10 -10.91
N THR A 34 -0.68 5.26 -9.60
CA THR A 34 -0.77 4.12 -8.67
C THR A 34 -2.10 4.16 -7.93
N ASP A 35 -2.65 2.99 -7.62
CA ASP A 35 -3.95 2.87 -6.97
C ASP A 35 -3.94 1.68 -6.00
N GLY A 36 -4.57 1.79 -4.84
CA GLY A 36 -4.76 0.65 -3.95
C GLY A 36 -4.59 0.91 -2.45
N SER A 37 -3.84 0.03 -1.81
CA SER A 37 -3.75 -0.11 -0.36
C SER A 37 -3.50 1.19 0.40
N THR A 38 -4.42 1.59 1.26
CA THR A 38 -4.29 2.76 2.15
C THR A 38 -3.16 2.61 3.19
N SER A 39 -2.72 1.39 3.47
CA SER A 39 -1.58 1.11 4.37
C SER A 39 -0.24 1.49 3.75
N MET A 40 -0.14 1.53 2.42
CA MET A 40 1.10 1.87 1.71
C MET A 40 1.30 3.38 1.53
N ASN A 41 0.38 4.21 2.03
CA ASN A 41 0.41 5.66 1.81
C ASN A 41 1.78 6.27 2.12
N LYS A 42 2.31 6.03 3.32
CA LYS A 42 3.56 6.64 3.77
C LYS A 42 4.75 6.25 2.87
N VAL A 43 4.88 4.97 2.55
CA VAL A 43 6.00 4.46 1.74
C VAL A 43 5.89 4.89 0.27
N ILE A 44 4.70 4.82 -0.34
CA ILE A 44 4.52 5.19 -1.75
C ILE A 44 4.62 6.70 -1.95
N SER A 45 4.12 7.52 -1.01
CA SER A 45 4.30 8.97 -1.07
C SER A 45 5.78 9.35 -0.99
N ALA A 46 6.53 8.78 -0.03
CA ALA A 46 7.95 9.06 0.11
C ALA A 46 8.78 8.64 -1.13
N LEU A 47 8.51 7.43 -1.67
CA LEU A 47 9.15 6.95 -2.89
C LEU A 47 8.78 7.79 -4.11
N GLY A 48 7.51 8.20 -4.23
CA GLY A 48 7.04 9.05 -5.32
C GLY A 48 7.65 10.44 -5.30
N GLU A 49 7.76 11.07 -4.13
CA GLU A 49 8.41 12.37 -3.93
C GLU A 49 9.90 12.32 -4.29
N ALA A 50 10.64 11.32 -3.80
CA ALA A 50 12.05 11.15 -4.11
C ALA A 50 12.27 10.89 -5.61
N PHE A 51 11.48 10.01 -6.21
CA PHE A 51 11.55 9.72 -7.64
C PHE A 51 11.21 10.94 -8.51
N GLN A 52 10.22 11.73 -8.11
CA GLN A 52 9.89 12.98 -8.82
C GLN A 52 10.99 14.01 -8.70
N ALA A 53 11.63 14.14 -7.54
CA ALA A 53 12.75 15.07 -7.35
C ALA A 53 13.95 14.74 -8.26
N ASP A 54 14.23 13.44 -8.45
CA ASP A 54 15.35 12.97 -9.27
C ASP A 54 15.04 12.99 -10.77
N THR A 55 13.84 12.58 -11.18
CA THR A 55 13.51 12.32 -12.58
C THR A 55 12.61 13.38 -13.24
N GLY A 56 11.92 14.20 -12.44
CA GLY A 56 10.86 15.10 -12.89
C GLY A 56 9.58 14.39 -13.34
N ILE A 57 9.43 13.08 -13.06
CA ILE A 57 8.23 12.28 -13.35
C ILE A 57 7.33 12.34 -12.14
N THR A 58 6.09 12.81 -12.32
CA THR A 58 5.08 12.85 -11.25
C THR A 58 4.51 11.48 -10.98
N VAL A 59 4.42 11.09 -9.72
CA VAL A 59 3.71 9.89 -9.27
C VAL A 59 2.40 10.31 -8.60
N THR A 60 1.28 9.78 -9.07
CA THR A 60 -0.02 9.96 -8.43
C THR A 60 -0.41 8.69 -7.70
N TYR A 61 -0.96 8.85 -6.50
CA TYR A 61 -1.40 7.73 -5.66
C TYR A 61 -2.84 7.91 -5.21
N ASN A 62 -3.69 6.94 -5.54
CA ASN A 62 -5.08 6.86 -5.10
C ASN A 62 -5.20 5.79 -4.01
N ALA A 63 -5.56 6.21 -2.80
CA ALA A 63 -5.68 5.32 -1.64
C ALA A 63 -7.10 4.72 -1.56
N THR A 64 -7.38 3.69 -2.37
CA THR A 64 -8.73 3.11 -2.56
C THR A 64 -8.95 1.75 -1.89
N GLY A 65 -7.88 1.14 -1.36
CA GLY A 65 -7.87 -0.21 -0.83
C GLY A 65 -7.29 -1.25 -1.80
N SER A 66 -6.75 -2.36 -1.27
CA SER A 66 -6.00 -3.34 -2.07
C SER A 66 -6.84 -3.96 -3.20
N GLY A 67 -8.07 -4.36 -2.92
CA GLY A 67 -8.96 -4.95 -3.93
C GLY A 67 -9.27 -3.99 -5.06
N ALA A 68 -9.53 -2.71 -4.75
CA ALA A 68 -9.79 -1.67 -5.75
C ALA A 68 -8.56 -1.40 -6.63
N GLY A 69 -7.34 -1.35 -6.03
CA GLY A 69 -6.10 -1.18 -6.77
C GLY A 69 -5.78 -2.37 -7.69
N ILE A 70 -5.99 -3.59 -7.22
CA ILE A 70 -5.85 -4.81 -8.03
C ILE A 70 -6.80 -4.77 -9.23
N GLN A 71 -8.06 -4.40 -9.01
CA GLN A 71 -9.05 -4.25 -10.06
C GLN A 71 -8.70 -3.12 -11.04
N ALA A 72 -8.14 -2.02 -10.53
CA ALA A 72 -7.70 -0.89 -11.36
C ALA A 72 -6.60 -1.29 -12.36
N VAL A 73 -5.64 -2.14 -11.95
CA VAL A 73 -4.64 -2.69 -12.86
C VAL A 73 -5.29 -3.60 -13.91
N LEU A 74 -6.17 -4.51 -13.49
CA LEU A 74 -6.85 -5.44 -14.39
C LEU A 74 -7.61 -4.70 -15.48
N GLU A 75 -8.27 -3.60 -15.15
CA GLU A 75 -9.02 -2.73 -16.06
C GLU A 75 -8.14 -1.72 -16.82
N GLY A 76 -6.85 -1.61 -16.49
CA GLY A 76 -5.95 -0.63 -17.11
C GLY A 76 -6.20 0.82 -16.69
N ARG A 77 -6.78 1.05 -15.50
CA ARG A 77 -7.08 2.38 -14.95
C ARG A 77 -5.88 3.00 -14.19
N CYS A 78 -4.89 2.19 -13.82
CA CYS A 78 -3.62 2.66 -13.27
C CYS A 78 -2.45 1.83 -13.85
N ASP A 79 -1.24 2.37 -13.73
CA ASP A 79 -0.02 1.71 -14.19
C ASP A 79 0.43 0.59 -13.23
N ILE A 80 0.36 0.86 -11.91
CA ILE A 80 0.83 -0.06 -10.87
C ILE A 80 -0.22 -0.09 -9.75
N GLY A 81 -0.68 -1.29 -9.42
CA GLY A 81 -1.57 -1.54 -8.28
C GLY A 81 -0.77 -1.73 -6.99
N LEU A 82 -1.39 -1.40 -5.87
CA LEU A 82 -0.79 -1.46 -4.55
C LEU A 82 -1.62 -2.38 -3.66
N SER A 83 -1.05 -3.48 -3.22
CA SER A 83 -1.73 -4.42 -2.34
C SER A 83 -0.97 -4.63 -1.03
N SER A 84 -1.69 -4.75 0.05
CA SER A 84 -1.15 -5.09 1.37
C SER A 84 -1.49 -6.54 1.76
N ARG A 85 -1.54 -7.40 0.77
CA ARG A 85 -1.60 -8.86 0.82
C ARG A 85 -1.07 -9.46 -0.48
N ASN A 86 -0.76 -10.74 -0.47
CA ASN A 86 -0.51 -11.47 -1.72
C ASN A 86 -1.74 -11.45 -2.64
N LEU A 87 -1.51 -11.62 -3.93
CA LEU A 87 -2.57 -11.86 -4.90
C LEU A 87 -3.24 -13.20 -4.61
N LYS A 88 -4.55 -13.25 -4.77
CA LYS A 88 -5.34 -14.50 -4.72
C LYS A 88 -5.10 -15.29 -6.01
N GLU A 89 -5.35 -16.59 -5.98
CA GLU A 89 -5.19 -17.46 -7.16
C GLU A 89 -6.01 -16.98 -8.36
N GLU A 90 -7.24 -16.53 -8.11
CA GLU A 90 -8.12 -15.97 -9.13
C GLU A 90 -7.59 -14.68 -9.77
N GLU A 91 -6.89 -13.84 -8.99
CA GLU A 91 -6.26 -12.60 -9.47
C GLU A 91 -5.04 -12.91 -10.35
N VAL A 92 -4.23 -13.88 -9.94
CA VAL A 92 -3.12 -14.39 -10.76
C VAL A 92 -3.64 -15.06 -12.03
N ALA A 93 -4.68 -15.89 -11.95
CA ALA A 93 -5.33 -16.52 -13.10
C ALA A 93 -5.93 -15.50 -14.08
N SER A 94 -6.30 -14.32 -13.59
CA SER A 94 -6.78 -13.19 -14.41
C SER A 94 -5.65 -12.44 -15.12
N GLY A 95 -4.40 -12.89 -14.98
CA GLY A 95 -3.23 -12.33 -15.66
C GLY A 95 -2.57 -11.18 -14.90
N LEU A 96 -2.64 -11.18 -13.57
CA LEU A 96 -1.90 -10.24 -12.73
C LEU A 96 -0.64 -10.88 -12.15
N GLU A 97 0.39 -10.07 -11.94
CA GLU A 97 1.65 -10.43 -11.30
C GLU A 97 1.88 -9.53 -10.08
N GLY A 98 2.38 -10.13 -8.99
CA GLY A 98 2.73 -9.43 -7.75
C GLY A 98 4.23 -9.47 -7.48
N THR A 99 4.83 -8.31 -7.22
CA THR A 99 6.22 -8.19 -6.76
C THR A 99 6.23 -7.64 -5.34
N ILE A 100 6.87 -8.35 -4.41
CA ILE A 100 6.95 -7.90 -3.01
C ILE A 100 7.91 -6.70 -2.93
N LEU A 101 7.40 -5.59 -2.42
CA LEU A 101 8.16 -4.36 -2.16
C LEU A 101 8.79 -4.38 -0.77
N ALA A 102 8.01 -4.77 0.22
CA ALA A 102 8.37 -4.69 1.63
C ALA A 102 7.50 -5.61 2.49
N TYR A 103 7.85 -5.77 3.76
CA TYR A 103 7.01 -6.40 4.79
C TYR A 103 6.58 -5.37 5.82
N ASP A 104 5.33 -5.46 6.27
CA ASP A 104 4.71 -4.55 7.24
C ASP A 104 4.01 -5.35 8.34
N GLY A 105 4.12 -4.88 9.57
CA GLY A 105 3.35 -5.42 10.70
C GLY A 105 1.91 -4.94 10.66
N ILE A 106 0.97 -5.83 10.99
CA ILE A 106 -0.39 -5.44 11.34
C ILE A 106 -0.43 -5.27 12.85
N ALA A 107 -0.32 -4.03 13.32
CA ALA A 107 -0.38 -3.72 14.74
C ALA A 107 -1.82 -3.85 15.26
N ILE A 108 -2.01 -4.55 16.37
CA ILE A 108 -3.24 -4.50 17.15
C ILE A 108 -3.20 -3.25 17.99
N ILE A 109 -4.17 -2.38 17.82
CA ILE A 109 -4.17 -1.04 18.43
C ILE A 109 -5.37 -0.83 19.35
N VAL A 110 -5.13 -0.13 20.44
CA VAL A 110 -6.14 0.28 21.42
C VAL A 110 -5.94 1.75 21.80
N HIS A 111 -6.90 2.32 22.52
CA HIS A 111 -6.73 3.65 23.12
C HIS A 111 -5.53 3.67 24.10
N PRO A 112 -4.78 4.76 24.22
CA PRO A 112 -3.61 4.84 25.13
C PRO A 112 -3.94 4.51 26.60
N ASP A 113 -5.14 4.85 27.07
CA ASP A 113 -5.59 4.60 28.45
C ASP A 113 -6.08 3.15 28.69
N ASN A 114 -6.18 2.32 27.65
CA ASN A 114 -6.53 0.90 27.84
C ASN A 114 -5.39 0.19 28.59
N PRO A 115 -5.64 -0.50 29.73
CA PRO A 115 -4.57 -1.11 30.53
C PRO A 115 -3.97 -2.37 29.90
N VAL A 116 -4.66 -3.03 28.93
CA VAL A 116 -4.16 -4.23 28.26
C VAL A 116 -2.90 -3.88 27.46
N SER A 117 -1.86 -4.71 27.55
CA SER A 117 -0.57 -4.47 26.87
C SER A 117 -0.13 -5.62 25.96
N ASP A 118 -0.69 -6.81 26.12
CA ASP A 118 -0.36 -8.01 25.35
C ASP A 118 -1.59 -8.87 25.15
N LEU A 119 -1.70 -9.52 23.99
CA LEU A 119 -2.73 -10.52 23.67
C LEU A 119 -2.07 -11.60 22.79
N ASP A 120 -2.45 -12.87 22.99
CA ASP A 120 -2.12 -13.92 22.04
C ASP A 120 -3.08 -13.92 20.83
N VAL A 121 -2.66 -14.56 19.72
CA VAL A 121 -3.43 -14.60 18.47
C VAL A 121 -4.81 -15.24 18.66
N ASN A 122 -4.91 -16.28 19.49
CA ASN A 122 -6.17 -16.96 19.77
C ASN A 122 -7.14 -16.06 20.57
N THR A 123 -6.62 -15.30 21.55
CA THR A 123 -7.42 -14.32 22.30
C THR A 123 -7.92 -13.19 21.38
N ILE A 124 -7.07 -12.70 20.47
CA ILE A 124 -7.47 -11.73 19.44
C ILE A 124 -8.60 -12.31 18.57
N ALA A 125 -8.46 -13.55 18.11
CA ALA A 125 -9.51 -14.23 17.34
C ALA A 125 -10.85 -14.32 18.10
N LYS A 126 -10.82 -14.71 19.38
CA LYS A 126 -12.01 -14.77 20.23
C LYS A 126 -12.68 -13.43 20.46
N ILE A 127 -11.88 -12.37 20.59
CA ILE A 127 -12.40 -10.99 20.67
C ILE A 127 -13.14 -10.66 19.38
N TYR A 128 -12.50 -10.86 18.21
CA TYR A 128 -13.10 -10.46 16.93
C TYR A 128 -14.26 -11.33 16.50
N THR A 129 -14.32 -12.61 16.93
CA THR A 129 -15.48 -13.49 16.71
C THR A 129 -16.61 -13.29 17.73
N GLY A 130 -16.37 -12.46 18.77
CA GLY A 130 -17.35 -12.13 19.80
C GLY A 130 -17.57 -13.24 20.82
N GLU A 131 -16.57 -14.11 21.03
CA GLU A 131 -16.53 -15.06 22.16
C GLU A 131 -16.08 -14.32 23.44
N ILE A 132 -15.18 -13.36 23.33
CA ILE A 132 -14.77 -12.42 24.38
C ILE A 132 -15.33 -11.06 24.01
N THR A 133 -16.15 -10.49 24.90
CA THR A 133 -16.89 -9.25 24.62
C THR A 133 -16.60 -8.12 25.61
N ASN A 134 -15.94 -8.44 26.73
CA ASN A 134 -15.63 -7.47 27.77
C ASN A 134 -14.13 -7.43 28.06
N TRP A 135 -13.56 -6.24 28.17
CA TRP A 135 -12.15 -6.05 28.44
C TRP A 135 -11.67 -6.69 29.76
N SER A 136 -12.57 -6.83 30.75
CA SER A 136 -12.24 -7.49 32.04
C SER A 136 -11.87 -8.97 31.86
N GLU A 137 -12.32 -9.62 30.78
CA GLU A 137 -11.98 -11.01 30.48
C GLU A 137 -10.50 -11.19 30.05
N VAL A 138 -9.85 -10.08 29.66
CA VAL A 138 -8.45 -10.06 29.19
C VAL A 138 -7.58 -9.09 30.01
N GLY A 139 -7.98 -8.79 31.25
CA GLY A 139 -7.20 -7.96 32.17
C GLY A 139 -7.37 -6.44 31.99
N GLY A 140 -8.39 -6.04 31.25
CA GLY A 140 -8.79 -4.65 31.08
C GLY A 140 -9.86 -4.20 32.08
N ASN A 141 -10.43 -3.01 31.82
CA ASN A 141 -11.53 -2.45 32.59
C ASN A 141 -12.83 -3.25 32.35
N ASP A 142 -13.81 -3.13 33.25
CA ASP A 142 -15.15 -3.68 33.03
C ASP A 142 -15.90 -2.80 32.03
N ALA A 143 -15.71 -3.09 30.75
CA ALA A 143 -16.31 -2.36 29.62
C ALA A 143 -16.44 -3.28 28.41
N GLU A 144 -17.50 -3.07 27.61
CA GLU A 144 -17.74 -3.80 26.35
C GLU A 144 -16.66 -3.44 25.32
N ILE A 145 -16.09 -4.45 24.64
CA ILE A 145 -15.09 -4.25 23.60
C ILE A 145 -15.77 -3.76 22.30
N VAL A 146 -15.29 -2.63 21.77
CA VAL A 146 -15.79 -2.06 20.51
C VAL A 146 -14.85 -2.45 19.36
N LEU A 147 -15.32 -3.35 18.49
CA LEU A 147 -14.52 -3.90 17.38
C LEU A 147 -14.51 -2.99 16.19
N ILE A 148 -13.34 -2.41 15.88
CA ILE A 148 -13.12 -1.58 14.72
C ILE A 148 -12.33 -2.38 13.67
N GLY A 149 -12.89 -2.48 12.47
CA GLY A 149 -12.27 -3.20 11.36
C GLY A 149 -12.23 -2.39 10.07
N ARG A 150 -11.90 -3.09 9.02
CA ARG A 150 -11.81 -2.55 7.68
C ARG A 150 -12.90 -3.14 6.79
N GLU A 151 -13.24 -2.41 5.74
CA GLU A 151 -14.15 -2.82 4.67
C GLU A 151 -13.72 -4.10 3.96
N ALA A 152 -14.66 -4.76 3.30
CA ALA A 152 -14.35 -5.85 2.36
C ALA A 152 -13.42 -5.34 1.23
N GLY A 153 -12.43 -6.16 0.86
CA GLY A 153 -11.42 -5.76 -0.14
C GLY A 153 -10.20 -5.03 0.46
N SER A 154 -10.18 -4.74 1.76
CA SER A 154 -8.99 -4.27 2.45
C SER A 154 -7.97 -5.39 2.58
N GLY A 155 -6.76 -5.20 2.01
CA GLY A 155 -5.67 -6.16 2.20
C GLY A 155 -5.20 -6.28 3.65
N THR A 156 -5.44 -5.26 4.50
CA THR A 156 -5.16 -5.33 5.94
C THR A 156 -6.14 -6.25 6.63
N ARG A 157 -7.45 -6.17 6.28
CA ARG A 157 -8.46 -7.09 6.77
C ARG A 157 -8.15 -8.51 6.33
N ASP A 158 -7.90 -8.73 5.04
CA ASP A 158 -7.56 -10.04 4.49
C ASP A 158 -6.35 -10.67 5.21
N GLY A 159 -5.29 -9.88 5.45
CA GLY A 159 -4.09 -10.33 6.17
C GLY A 159 -4.38 -10.63 7.65
N PHE A 160 -5.10 -9.75 8.34
CA PHE A 160 -5.49 -9.92 9.73
C PHE A 160 -6.36 -11.18 9.92
N GLU A 161 -7.46 -11.30 9.18
CA GLU A 161 -8.39 -12.43 9.27
C GLU A 161 -7.73 -13.77 8.87
N SER A 162 -6.76 -13.74 7.94
CA SER A 162 -5.99 -14.93 7.57
C SER A 162 -5.06 -15.39 8.69
N ILE A 163 -4.39 -14.47 9.39
CA ILE A 163 -3.44 -14.80 10.46
C ILE A 163 -4.18 -15.27 11.73
N THR A 164 -5.32 -14.65 12.02
CA THR A 164 -6.16 -14.99 13.18
C THR A 164 -7.13 -16.15 12.92
N ASP A 165 -7.16 -16.70 11.71
CA ASP A 165 -8.11 -17.72 11.27
C ASP A 165 -9.59 -17.33 11.53
N THR A 166 -9.91 -16.06 11.25
CA THR A 166 -11.26 -15.49 11.50
C THR A 166 -11.93 -15.02 10.22
N LYS A 167 -11.54 -15.58 9.07
CA LYS A 167 -12.10 -15.16 7.77
C LYS A 167 -13.62 -15.22 7.77
N ASP A 168 -14.25 -14.10 7.41
CA ASP A 168 -15.70 -13.92 7.34
C ASP A 168 -16.45 -14.15 8.69
N ALA A 169 -15.72 -14.28 9.82
CA ALA A 169 -16.30 -14.55 11.13
C ALA A 169 -16.27 -13.35 12.10
N CYS A 170 -15.52 -12.30 11.75
CA CYS A 170 -15.36 -11.10 12.57
C CYS A 170 -16.69 -10.32 12.71
N LYS A 171 -17.00 -9.90 13.95
CA LYS A 171 -18.22 -9.15 14.29
C LYS A 171 -17.94 -7.65 14.47
N TYR A 172 -17.42 -7.01 13.43
CA TYR A 172 -17.10 -5.59 13.48
C TYR A 172 -18.29 -4.72 13.87
N ARG A 173 -18.09 -3.81 14.82
CA ARG A 173 -19.03 -2.75 15.15
C ARG A 173 -19.04 -1.66 14.08
N GLN A 174 -17.84 -1.39 13.52
CA GLN A 174 -17.64 -0.46 12.41
C GLN A 174 -16.62 -1.02 11.42
N GLU A 175 -16.94 -0.90 10.13
CA GLU A 175 -16.03 -1.18 9.03
C GLU A 175 -15.65 0.13 8.36
N LEU A 176 -14.34 0.44 8.35
CA LEU A 176 -13.81 1.73 7.88
C LEU A 176 -13.00 1.56 6.60
N THR A 177 -12.99 2.61 5.77
CA THR A 177 -12.44 2.54 4.41
C THR A 177 -10.94 2.85 4.31
N SER A 178 -10.33 3.34 5.40
CA SER A 178 -8.90 3.62 5.40
C SER A 178 -8.18 3.21 6.69
N THR A 179 -6.87 3.01 6.61
CA THR A 179 -6.00 2.78 7.78
C THR A 179 -6.06 3.96 8.74
N GLY A 180 -6.09 5.19 8.21
CA GLY A 180 -6.15 6.40 9.02
C GLY A 180 -7.45 6.52 9.82
N ASP A 181 -8.58 6.13 9.23
CA ASP A 181 -9.88 6.17 9.91
C ASP A 181 -9.93 5.18 11.09
N VAL A 182 -9.36 3.98 10.93
CA VAL A 182 -9.24 3.01 12.04
C VAL A 182 -8.44 3.62 13.19
N ILE A 183 -7.27 4.19 12.91
CA ILE A 183 -6.42 4.81 13.95
C ILE A 183 -7.18 5.95 14.65
N THR A 184 -7.85 6.83 13.89
CA THR A 184 -8.60 7.96 14.45
C THR A 184 -9.78 7.50 15.31
N THR A 185 -10.50 6.47 14.87
CA THR A 185 -11.64 5.92 15.61
C THR A 185 -11.20 5.25 16.90
N VAL A 186 -10.13 4.46 16.89
CA VAL A 186 -9.56 3.85 18.11
C VAL A 186 -9.03 4.90 19.06
N ALA A 187 -8.36 5.95 18.54
CA ALA A 187 -7.85 7.05 19.36
C ALA A 187 -8.94 7.87 20.06
N SER A 188 -10.17 7.83 19.58
CA SER A 188 -11.32 8.56 20.13
C SER A 188 -12.23 7.74 21.03
N ASN A 189 -12.00 6.43 21.16
CA ASN A 189 -12.84 5.52 21.94
C ASN A 189 -11.98 4.64 22.88
N PRO A 190 -12.04 4.86 24.21
CA PRO A 190 -11.27 4.07 25.20
C PRO A 190 -11.52 2.56 25.18
N ASP A 191 -12.70 2.15 24.71
CA ASP A 191 -13.12 0.75 24.69
C ASP A 191 -12.88 0.06 23.34
N ALA A 192 -12.32 0.79 22.38
CA ALA A 192 -12.06 0.27 21.04
C ALA A 192 -10.80 -0.57 20.94
N ILE A 193 -10.90 -1.63 20.12
CA ILE A 193 -9.77 -2.36 19.56
C ILE A 193 -9.84 -2.29 18.04
N GLY A 194 -8.69 -2.12 17.40
CA GLY A 194 -8.56 -2.10 15.94
C GLY A 194 -7.25 -2.73 15.49
N TYR A 195 -7.06 -2.79 14.18
CA TYR A 195 -5.80 -3.21 13.58
C TYR A 195 -5.40 -2.25 12.45
N ALA A 196 -4.13 -1.97 12.34
CA ALA A 196 -3.59 -1.03 11.36
C ALA A 196 -2.17 -1.41 10.92
N SER A 197 -1.74 -0.91 9.76
CA SER A 197 -0.33 -0.96 9.36
C SER A 197 0.54 -0.32 10.44
N LEU A 198 1.58 -1.02 10.90
CA LEU A 198 2.52 -0.51 11.90
C LEU A 198 3.17 0.79 11.43
N ALA A 199 3.52 0.89 10.14
CA ALA A 199 4.09 2.09 9.53
C ALA A 199 3.20 3.34 9.66
N SER A 200 1.90 3.16 9.90
CA SER A 200 0.91 4.24 10.06
C SER A 200 0.57 4.54 11.52
N VAL A 201 0.98 3.69 12.48
CA VAL A 201 0.70 3.88 13.90
C VAL A 201 1.37 5.15 14.41
N LYS A 202 0.64 5.90 15.22
CA LYS A 202 1.07 7.15 15.86
C LYS A 202 0.86 7.05 17.38
N GLU A 203 1.46 7.95 18.13
CA GLU A 203 1.32 8.06 19.61
C GLU A 203 -0.12 8.28 20.09
N THR A 204 -1.04 8.60 19.18
CA THR A 204 -2.47 8.74 19.48
C THR A 204 -3.16 7.42 19.83
N VAL A 205 -2.55 6.28 19.53
CA VAL A 205 -3.01 4.95 19.87
C VAL A 205 -1.86 4.12 20.46
N LYS A 206 -2.19 3.11 21.26
CA LYS A 206 -1.23 2.15 21.80
C LYS A 206 -1.25 0.88 20.97
N ALA A 207 -0.09 0.46 20.45
CA ALA A 207 0.08 -0.88 19.87
C ALA A 207 0.27 -1.90 21.00
N LEU A 208 -0.40 -3.03 20.91
CA LEU A 208 -0.22 -4.16 21.81
C LEU A 208 0.92 -5.05 21.36
N SER A 209 1.59 -5.69 22.30
CA SER A 209 2.38 -6.89 22.01
C SER A 209 1.44 -8.02 21.56
N VAL A 210 1.94 -8.90 20.71
CA VAL A 210 1.27 -10.15 20.35
C VAL A 210 2.20 -11.30 20.65
N GLU A 211 1.73 -12.28 21.42
CA GLU A 211 2.56 -13.41 21.91
C GLU A 211 3.80 -12.92 22.70
N GLY A 212 3.67 -11.81 23.44
CA GLY A 212 4.77 -11.17 24.17
C GLY A 212 5.74 -10.36 23.29
N VAL A 213 5.52 -10.28 21.97
CA VAL A 213 6.39 -9.59 21.02
C VAL A 213 5.79 -8.24 20.64
N MET A 214 6.48 -7.14 20.92
CA MET A 214 6.09 -5.79 20.50
C MET A 214 6.32 -5.65 18.99
N PRO A 215 5.34 -5.13 18.21
CA PRO A 215 5.55 -4.85 16.80
C PRO A 215 6.61 -3.76 16.60
N SER A 216 7.62 -4.07 15.80
CA SER A 216 8.70 -3.16 15.42
C SER A 216 9.30 -3.60 14.08
N GLU A 217 10.05 -2.72 13.41
CA GLU A 217 10.80 -3.10 12.21
C GLU A 217 11.72 -4.28 12.48
N GLY A 218 12.40 -4.31 13.64
CA GLY A 218 13.30 -5.41 14.03
C GLY A 218 12.56 -6.74 14.15
N THR A 219 11.42 -6.76 14.86
CA THR A 219 10.64 -7.98 15.09
C THR A 219 9.86 -8.46 13.85
N ILE A 220 9.60 -7.57 12.89
CA ILE A 220 9.09 -7.93 11.56
C ILE A 220 10.22 -8.57 10.74
N LYS A 221 11.41 -7.96 10.75
CA LYS A 221 12.57 -8.41 9.98
C LYS A 221 13.07 -9.79 10.39
N ASP A 222 13.10 -10.07 11.69
CA ASP A 222 13.53 -11.37 12.21
C ASP A 222 12.40 -12.42 12.27
N GLY A 223 11.16 -12.02 11.93
CA GLY A 223 10.00 -12.89 11.90
C GLY A 223 9.39 -13.21 13.26
N SER A 224 9.86 -12.61 14.35
CA SER A 224 9.33 -12.86 15.70
C SER A 224 7.94 -12.25 15.91
N TYR A 225 7.61 -11.13 15.25
CA TYR A 225 6.25 -10.60 15.26
C TYR A 225 5.41 -11.31 14.19
N VAL A 226 4.48 -12.15 14.64
CA VAL A 226 3.74 -13.08 13.76
C VAL A 226 2.65 -12.42 12.92
N VAL A 227 2.13 -11.25 13.33
CA VAL A 227 1.04 -10.55 12.62
C VAL A 227 1.63 -9.60 11.57
N GLN A 228 2.20 -10.16 10.52
CA GLN A 228 2.86 -9.42 9.43
C GLN A 228 2.40 -9.88 8.05
N ARG A 229 2.65 -9.05 7.04
CA ARG A 229 2.18 -9.27 5.68
C ARG A 229 3.06 -8.56 4.65
N PRO A 230 3.05 -8.97 3.36
CA PRO A 230 3.75 -8.24 2.32
C PRO A 230 2.98 -6.98 1.86
N PHE A 231 3.74 -5.97 1.44
CA PHE A 231 3.32 -4.94 0.53
C PHE A 231 3.73 -5.35 -0.89
N VAL A 232 2.77 -5.37 -1.79
CA VAL A 232 2.92 -5.95 -3.13
C VAL A 232 2.61 -4.90 -4.18
N LEU A 233 3.53 -4.74 -5.13
CA LEU A 233 3.30 -4.02 -6.38
C LEU A 233 2.63 -4.98 -7.36
N VAL A 234 1.51 -4.56 -7.93
CA VAL A 234 0.70 -5.38 -8.84
C VAL A 234 0.80 -4.80 -10.24
N THR A 235 1.12 -5.67 -11.21
CA THR A 235 1.18 -5.34 -12.64
C THR A 235 0.43 -6.37 -13.46
N LYS A 236 0.19 -6.08 -14.73
CA LYS A 236 -0.47 -7.02 -15.65
C LYS A 236 0.58 -7.87 -16.35
N ALA A 237 0.50 -9.19 -16.16
CA ALA A 237 1.39 -10.16 -16.77
C ALA A 237 1.51 -10.00 -18.28
N GLY A 238 2.72 -10.04 -18.80
CA GLY A 238 2.98 -9.93 -20.23
C GLY A 238 2.66 -8.56 -20.86
N THR A 239 2.24 -7.57 -20.07
CA THR A 239 1.98 -6.22 -20.55
C THR A 239 3.16 -5.31 -20.19
N LYS A 240 3.72 -4.65 -21.19
CA LYS A 240 4.82 -3.71 -20.97
C LYS A 240 4.29 -2.44 -20.30
N LEU A 241 4.86 -2.05 -19.18
CA LEU A 241 4.60 -0.76 -18.55
C LEU A 241 4.98 0.41 -19.47
N SER A 242 4.38 1.56 -19.26
CA SER A 242 4.86 2.80 -19.89
C SER A 242 6.31 3.07 -19.47
N PRO A 243 7.11 3.79 -20.29
CA PRO A 243 8.51 4.06 -19.93
C PRO A 243 8.69 4.76 -18.57
N SER A 244 7.74 5.60 -18.16
CA SER A 244 7.74 6.26 -16.84
C SER A 244 7.39 5.30 -15.73
N ALA A 245 6.37 4.46 -15.92
CA ALA A 245 5.95 3.46 -14.94
C ALA A 245 7.01 2.37 -14.74
N GLU A 246 7.67 1.94 -15.83
CA GLU A 246 8.78 0.99 -15.78
C GLU A 246 9.94 1.54 -14.94
N LYS A 247 10.33 2.81 -15.15
CA LYS A 247 11.38 3.46 -14.36
C LYS A 247 11.02 3.54 -12.88
N PHE A 248 9.77 3.89 -12.56
CA PHE A 248 9.32 3.96 -11.17
C PHE A 248 9.27 2.58 -10.53
N PHE A 249 8.79 1.56 -11.25
CA PHE A 249 8.78 0.19 -10.77
C PHE A 249 10.20 -0.32 -10.46
N GLN A 250 11.16 -0.10 -11.38
CA GLN A 250 12.56 -0.46 -11.19
C GLN A 250 13.19 0.30 -10.03
N TYR A 251 12.90 1.59 -9.87
CA TYR A 251 13.35 2.38 -8.73
C TYR A 251 12.83 1.80 -7.41
N MET A 252 11.52 1.55 -7.29
CA MET A 252 10.93 0.98 -6.07
C MET A 252 11.52 -0.38 -5.68
N THR A 253 11.89 -1.19 -6.67
CA THR A 253 12.42 -2.54 -6.46
C THR A 253 13.95 -2.61 -6.40
N SER A 254 14.63 -1.48 -6.53
CA SER A 254 16.08 -1.38 -6.40
C SER A 254 16.53 -1.21 -4.95
N SER A 255 17.80 -1.52 -4.67
CA SER A 255 18.41 -1.26 -3.36
C SER A 255 18.49 0.23 -3.00
N GLU A 256 18.41 1.14 -3.98
CA GLU A 256 18.41 2.59 -3.77
C GLU A 256 17.18 3.06 -3.00
N ALA A 257 16.05 2.34 -3.13
CA ALA A 257 14.80 2.65 -2.43
C ALA A 257 14.80 2.19 -0.97
N ASN A 258 15.71 1.31 -0.55
CA ASN A 258 15.67 0.63 0.76
C ASN A 258 15.71 1.61 1.95
N GLU A 259 16.51 2.66 1.86
CA GLU A 259 16.59 3.67 2.94
C GLU A 259 15.25 4.41 3.10
N ILE A 260 14.59 4.74 1.98
CA ILE A 260 13.28 5.40 2.01
C ILE A 260 12.20 4.44 2.52
N ILE A 261 12.24 3.17 2.10
CA ILE A 261 11.31 2.13 2.54
C ILE A 261 11.43 1.94 4.05
N SER A 262 12.65 1.75 4.57
CA SER A 262 12.89 1.65 6.03
C SER A 262 12.50 2.93 6.79
N GLY A 263 12.83 4.10 6.25
CA GLY A 263 12.42 5.40 6.83
C GLY A 263 10.89 5.60 6.86
N ALA A 264 10.16 4.89 6.01
CA ALA A 264 8.70 4.83 6.08
C ALA A 264 8.17 3.87 7.17
N GLY A 265 9.03 3.07 7.81
CA GLY A 265 8.69 2.14 8.89
C GLY A 265 8.26 0.75 8.41
N VAL A 266 8.71 0.33 7.23
CA VAL A 266 8.48 -1.01 6.68
C VAL A 266 9.80 -1.68 6.32
N VAL A 267 9.86 -3.00 6.32
CA VAL A 267 11.08 -3.77 6.05
C VAL A 267 11.20 -4.04 4.54
N PRO A 268 12.26 -3.52 3.86
CA PRO A 268 12.47 -3.82 2.44
C PRO A 268 12.53 -5.32 2.16
N ALA A 269 12.06 -5.73 0.98
CA ALA A 269 12.08 -7.15 0.58
C ALA A 269 13.45 -7.60 0.03
N ASN A 270 14.35 -6.65 -0.35
CA ASN A 270 15.65 -6.90 -0.98
C ASN A 270 16.77 -6.87 0.05
#